data_9b292d55d96ecbc5410deb664da1b75e
#
_entry.id   9b292d55d96ecbc5410deb664da1b75e
#
_cell.length_a   1.000
_cell.length_b   1.000
_cell.length_c   1.000
_cell.angle_alpha   90.00
_cell.angle_beta   90.00
_cell.angle_gamma   90.00
#
_symmetry.space_group_name_H-M   'P 1'
#
loop_
_entity.id
_entity.type
_entity.pdbx_description
1 polymer ?
#
loop_
_entity_poly.entity_id
_entity_poly.type
_entity_poly.pdbx_seq_one_letter_code
_entity_poly.pdbx_strand_id
1 'polypeptide(L)'
;MATVLDATVVVAVLAGDDPRHEEAIAWLATCDDELVTTPVAAAEMDYFAQREGGAAAQSLLWADFENGAYGVRWWADAMQETVDIARRWAYMEIGLAHASLVALAGRLRTERVATFDERHFRHMTTTNGEPFVVLPADAS
;
A
#
# COMPACT_ATOMS: atom_id res chain seq x y z
N MET A 1 1.31 -7.49 -14.29
CA MET A 1 0.80 -7.85 -12.95
C MET A 1 0.76 -6.61 -12.08
N ALA A 2 -0.14 -6.53 -11.15
CA ALA A 2 -0.29 -5.37 -10.27
C ALA A 2 0.12 -5.71 -8.83
N THR A 3 0.75 -4.74 -8.16
CA THR A 3 1.04 -4.79 -6.73
C THR A 3 0.36 -3.59 -6.07
N VAL A 4 -0.45 -3.83 -5.04
CA VAL A 4 -1.05 -2.74 -4.29
C VAL A 4 -0.05 -2.22 -3.26
N LEU A 5 -0.01 -0.89 -3.09
CA LEU A 5 0.98 -0.22 -2.24
C LEU A 5 0.36 0.27 -0.94
N ASP A 6 0.94 -0.17 0.17
CA ASP A 6 0.68 0.39 1.49
C ASP A 6 1.63 1.55 1.76
N ALA A 7 1.19 2.48 2.61
CA ALA A 7 1.95 3.67 2.96
C ALA A 7 3.33 3.36 3.55
N THR A 8 3.48 2.27 4.29
CA THR A 8 4.75 1.95 4.96
C THR A 8 5.92 1.80 3.98
N VAL A 9 5.70 1.15 2.85
CA VAL A 9 6.76 0.98 1.84
C VAL A 9 7.04 2.29 1.12
N VAL A 10 6.00 3.02 0.72
CA VAL A 10 6.17 4.30 0.01
C VAL A 10 6.91 5.32 0.87
N VAL A 11 6.54 5.42 2.15
CA VAL A 11 7.21 6.33 3.09
C VAL A 11 8.67 5.93 3.29
N ALA A 12 8.96 4.65 3.38
CA ALA A 12 10.34 4.17 3.49
C ALA A 12 11.18 4.54 2.26
N VAL A 13 10.58 4.53 1.07
CA VAL A 13 11.25 4.99 -0.16
C VAL A 13 11.59 6.48 -0.07
N LEU A 14 10.69 7.29 0.47
CA LEU A 14 10.81 8.74 0.47
C LEU A 14 11.61 9.30 1.65
N ALA A 15 11.60 8.63 2.78
CA ALA A 15 12.26 9.08 4.00
C ALA A 15 13.60 8.37 4.17
N GLY A 16 14.69 9.06 3.85
CA GLY A 16 16.04 8.48 3.88
C GLY A 16 16.49 7.98 5.24
N ASP A 17 15.87 8.47 6.34
CA ASP A 17 16.18 8.05 7.70
C ASP A 17 15.37 6.82 8.14
N ASP A 18 14.43 6.35 7.33
CA ASP A 18 13.65 5.17 7.67
C ASP A 18 14.56 3.94 7.71
N PRO A 19 14.49 3.12 8.78
CA PRO A 19 15.32 1.90 8.88
C PRO A 19 15.14 0.93 7.72
N ARG A 20 14.00 0.98 7.04
CA ARG A 20 13.66 0.10 5.92
C ARG A 20 13.89 0.78 4.56
N HIS A 21 14.51 1.96 4.54
CA HIS A 21 14.72 2.74 3.32
C HIS A 21 15.48 1.95 2.24
N GLU A 22 16.61 1.38 2.59
CA GLU A 22 17.44 0.66 1.61
C GLU A 22 16.74 -0.57 1.05
N GLU A 23 16.03 -1.31 1.90
CA GLU A 23 15.25 -2.48 1.48
C GLU A 23 14.13 -2.07 0.51
N ALA A 24 13.43 -0.99 0.82
CA ALA A 24 12.34 -0.48 -0.02
C ALA A 24 12.86 -0.01 -1.39
N ILE A 25 13.94 0.75 -1.40
CA ILE A 25 14.58 1.25 -2.64
C ILE A 25 15.05 0.08 -3.51
N ALA A 26 15.72 -0.91 -2.92
CA ALA A 26 16.21 -2.06 -3.66
C ALA A 26 15.07 -2.86 -4.29
N TRP A 27 13.99 -3.06 -3.55
CA TRP A 27 12.81 -3.74 -4.09
C TRP A 27 12.18 -2.96 -5.24
N LEU A 28 11.98 -1.66 -5.04
CA LEU A 28 11.33 -0.80 -6.05
C LEU A 28 12.13 -0.80 -7.35
N ALA A 29 13.46 -0.78 -7.26
CA ALA A 29 14.35 -0.74 -8.42
C ALA A 29 14.22 -1.99 -9.31
N THR A 30 13.77 -3.11 -8.76
CA THR A 30 13.64 -4.39 -9.49
C THR A 30 12.19 -4.79 -9.73
N CYS A 31 11.23 -3.99 -9.29
CA CYS A 31 9.82 -4.32 -9.43
C CYS A 31 9.32 -3.91 -10.81
N ASP A 32 8.82 -4.89 -11.57
CA ASP A 32 8.25 -4.67 -12.90
C ASP A 32 6.73 -4.57 -12.88
N ASP A 33 6.11 -4.72 -11.73
CA ASP A 33 4.65 -4.68 -11.60
C ASP A 33 4.12 -3.25 -11.76
N GLU A 34 2.88 -3.14 -12.22
CA GLU A 34 2.12 -1.89 -12.10
C GLU A 34 1.88 -1.64 -10.61
N LEU A 35 2.24 -0.45 -10.14
CA LEU A 35 2.09 -0.07 -8.74
C LEU A 35 0.81 0.76 -8.59
N VAL A 36 -0.09 0.29 -7.75
CA VAL A 36 -1.42 0.90 -7.60
C VAL A 36 -1.78 1.06 -6.12
N THR A 37 -2.55 2.10 -5.84
CA THR A 37 -3.03 2.37 -4.49
C THR A 37 -4.45 2.96 -4.54
N THR A 38 -4.99 3.28 -3.39
CA THR A 38 -6.31 3.91 -3.26
C THR A 38 -6.16 5.35 -2.78
N PRO A 39 -7.18 6.21 -2.96
CA PRO A 39 -7.16 7.55 -2.38
C PRO A 39 -7.03 7.53 -0.86
N VAL A 40 -7.60 6.53 -0.20
CA VAL A 40 -7.52 6.41 1.27
C VAL A 40 -6.09 6.13 1.70
N ALA A 41 -5.42 5.18 1.07
CA ALA A 41 -4.02 4.88 1.35
C ALA A 41 -3.10 6.04 0.94
N ALA A 42 -3.42 6.73 -0.17
CA ALA A 42 -2.65 7.88 -0.62
C ALA A 42 -2.67 9.03 0.40
N ALA A 43 -3.82 9.27 1.04
CA ALA A 43 -3.90 10.27 2.10
C ALA A 43 -3.03 9.91 3.30
N GLU A 44 -2.96 8.64 3.64
CA GLU A 44 -2.09 8.14 4.71
C GLU A 44 -0.61 8.28 4.32
N MET A 45 -0.26 7.98 3.08
CA MET A 45 1.09 8.20 2.55
C MET A 45 1.51 9.66 2.72
N ASP A 46 0.63 10.59 2.37
CA ASP A 46 0.90 12.02 2.46
C ASP A 46 1.19 12.45 3.91
N TYR A 47 0.35 12.02 4.82
CA TYR A 47 0.51 12.32 6.24
C TYR A 47 1.85 11.81 6.77
N PHE A 48 2.17 10.55 6.52
CA PHE A 48 3.39 9.94 7.04
C PHE A 48 4.65 10.42 6.30
N ALA A 49 4.57 10.73 5.01
CA ALA A 49 5.69 11.31 4.29
C ALA A 49 6.11 12.62 4.91
N GLN A 50 5.15 13.49 5.22
CA GLN A 50 5.43 14.77 5.88
C GLN A 50 5.99 14.57 7.28
N ARG A 51 5.38 13.66 8.06
CA ARG A 51 5.79 13.39 9.44
C ARG A 51 7.21 12.84 9.52
N GLU A 52 7.56 11.89 8.65
CA GLU A 52 8.83 11.17 8.73
C GLU A 52 9.94 11.84 7.91
N GLY A 53 9.62 12.47 6.79
CA GLY A 53 10.61 13.05 5.89
C GLY A 53 10.42 14.53 5.59
N GLY A 54 9.46 15.19 6.23
CA GLY A 54 9.21 16.62 6.10
C GLY A 54 8.63 17.02 4.75
N ALA A 55 8.64 18.32 4.48
CA ALA A 55 8.10 18.89 3.26
C ALA A 55 8.79 18.36 2.00
N ALA A 56 10.08 18.03 2.09
CA ALA A 56 10.83 17.50 0.95
C ALA A 56 10.30 16.13 0.52
N ALA A 57 10.08 15.21 1.48
CA ALA A 57 9.52 13.90 1.17
C ALA A 57 8.10 14.01 0.64
N GLN A 58 7.30 14.89 1.23
CA GLN A 58 5.93 15.12 0.79
C GLN A 58 5.89 15.65 -0.66
N SER A 59 6.79 16.59 -0.99
CA SER A 59 6.88 17.13 -2.34
C SER A 59 7.27 16.06 -3.37
N LEU A 60 8.16 15.15 -3.00
CA LEU A 60 8.52 14.01 -3.86
C LEU A 60 7.33 13.09 -4.08
N LEU A 61 6.54 12.82 -3.05
CA LEU A 61 5.33 12.00 -3.18
C LEU A 61 4.34 12.63 -4.17
N TRP A 62 4.10 13.93 -4.03
CA TRP A 62 3.20 14.64 -4.93
C TRP A 62 3.68 14.57 -6.38
N ALA A 63 4.99 14.75 -6.60
CA ALA A 63 5.57 14.63 -7.93
C ALA A 63 5.41 13.21 -8.49
N ASP A 64 5.56 12.19 -7.66
CA ASP A 64 5.36 10.80 -8.09
C ASP A 64 3.92 10.55 -8.55
N PHE A 65 2.92 11.08 -7.82
CA PHE A 65 1.53 10.98 -8.25
C PHE A 65 1.28 11.76 -9.54
N GLU A 66 1.82 12.97 -9.67
CA GLU A 66 1.68 13.78 -10.88
C GLU A 66 2.29 13.11 -12.11
N ASN A 67 3.41 12.40 -11.92
CA ASN A 67 4.13 11.73 -13.00
C ASN A 67 3.63 10.31 -13.27
N GLY A 68 2.64 9.84 -12.54
CA GLY A 68 2.06 8.52 -12.75
C GLY A 68 2.92 7.36 -12.28
N ALA A 69 3.85 7.59 -11.34
CA ALA A 69 4.65 6.52 -10.76
C ALA A 69 3.77 5.49 -10.05
N TYR A 70 2.70 5.97 -9.43
CA TYR A 70 1.69 5.13 -8.75
C TYR A 70 0.32 5.43 -9.35
N GLY A 71 -0.40 4.37 -9.77
CA GLY A 71 -1.79 4.50 -10.17
C GLY A 71 -2.69 4.61 -8.94
N VAL A 72 -3.71 5.46 -9.02
CA VAL A 72 -4.71 5.59 -7.96
C VAL A 72 -6.04 5.09 -8.53
N ARG A 73 -6.64 4.11 -7.87
CA ARG A 73 -7.87 3.47 -8.33
C ARG A 73 -8.97 3.57 -7.30
N TRP A 74 -10.14 3.94 -7.77
CA TRP A 74 -11.35 3.98 -6.94
C TRP A 74 -12.54 3.69 -7.86
N TRP A 75 -13.58 3.08 -7.33
CA TRP A 75 -14.75 2.70 -8.13
C TRP A 75 -16.02 2.98 -7.34
N ALA A 76 -17.18 2.89 -8.00
CA ALA A 76 -18.44 3.36 -7.43
C ALA A 76 -18.76 2.75 -6.06
N ASP A 77 -18.52 1.44 -5.90
CA ASP A 77 -18.84 0.72 -4.66
C ASP A 77 -17.63 0.54 -3.74
N ALA A 78 -16.52 1.23 -4.02
CA ALA A 78 -15.27 1.03 -3.30
C ALA A 78 -15.38 1.27 -1.81
N MET A 79 -16.08 2.32 -1.39
CA MET A 79 -16.20 2.61 0.04
C MET A 79 -17.02 1.55 0.76
N GLN A 80 -18.12 1.07 0.18
CA GLN A 80 -18.91 0.01 0.78
C GLN A 80 -18.12 -1.28 0.93
N GLU A 81 -17.40 -1.67 -0.12
CA GLU A 81 -16.53 -2.87 -0.08
C GLU A 81 -15.44 -2.71 0.97
N THR A 82 -14.84 -1.52 1.05
CA THR A 82 -13.81 -1.21 2.05
C THR A 82 -14.35 -1.34 3.47
N VAL A 83 -15.52 -0.79 3.74
CA VAL A 83 -16.14 -0.87 5.07
C VAL A 83 -16.48 -2.32 5.42
N ASP A 84 -16.99 -3.10 4.47
CA ASP A 84 -17.31 -4.51 4.71
C ASP A 84 -16.04 -5.29 5.09
N ILE A 85 -14.92 -5.03 4.42
CA ILE A 85 -13.63 -5.66 4.75
C ILE A 85 -13.14 -5.20 6.11
N ALA A 86 -13.23 -3.91 6.42
CA ALA A 86 -12.84 -3.38 7.72
C ALA A 86 -13.63 -4.04 8.86
N ARG A 87 -14.93 -4.26 8.66
CA ARG A 87 -15.78 -4.94 9.65
C ARG A 87 -15.41 -6.41 9.81
N ARG A 88 -15.10 -7.09 8.71
CA ARG A 88 -14.67 -8.50 8.75
C ARG A 88 -13.42 -8.69 9.60
N TRP A 89 -12.48 -7.76 9.51
CA TRP A 89 -11.21 -7.81 10.22
C TRP A 89 -11.14 -6.84 11.40
N ALA A 90 -12.30 -6.43 11.95
CA ALA A 90 -12.37 -5.41 12.99
C ALA A 90 -11.56 -5.78 14.24
N TYR A 91 -11.48 -7.07 14.58
CA TYR A 91 -10.72 -7.53 15.73
C TYR A 91 -9.20 -7.29 15.58
N MET A 92 -8.73 -7.06 14.36
CA MET A 92 -7.32 -6.72 14.08
C MET A 92 -7.07 -5.22 14.01
N GLU A 93 -8.12 -4.41 14.07
CA GLU A 93 -8.02 -2.95 14.04
C GLU A 93 -7.26 -2.42 12.81
N ILE A 94 -7.51 -3.00 11.64
CA ILE A 94 -6.76 -2.67 10.41
C ILE A 94 -7.04 -1.27 9.88
N GLY A 95 -8.22 -0.72 10.13
CA GLY A 95 -8.61 0.60 9.63
C GLY A 95 -8.94 0.62 8.14
N LEU A 96 -9.37 1.80 7.66
CA LEU A 96 -9.85 1.94 6.29
C LEU A 96 -8.75 1.89 5.24
N ALA A 97 -7.55 2.37 5.55
CA ALA A 97 -6.46 2.36 4.57
C ALA A 97 -6.11 0.91 4.16
N HIS A 98 -5.83 0.04 5.12
CA HIS A 98 -5.56 -1.37 4.83
C HIS A 98 -6.76 -2.06 4.18
N ALA A 99 -7.95 -1.82 4.69
CA ALA A 99 -9.17 -2.40 4.11
C ALA A 99 -9.36 -1.99 2.65
N SER A 100 -9.05 -0.74 2.30
CA SER A 100 -9.15 -0.25 0.93
C SER A 100 -8.15 -0.97 0.00
N LEU A 101 -6.97 -1.30 0.50
CA LEU A 101 -5.98 -2.05 -0.29
C LEU A 101 -6.42 -3.50 -0.51
N VAL A 102 -7.05 -4.12 0.48
CA VAL A 102 -7.63 -5.46 0.31
C VAL A 102 -8.74 -5.42 -0.76
N ALA A 103 -9.59 -4.40 -0.71
CA ALA A 103 -10.65 -4.21 -1.71
C ALA A 103 -10.05 -4.02 -3.12
N LEU A 104 -9.01 -3.18 -3.24
CA LEU A 104 -8.34 -2.93 -4.51
C LEU A 104 -7.68 -4.20 -5.05
N ALA A 105 -6.99 -4.95 -4.21
CA ALA A 105 -6.37 -6.21 -4.59
C ALA A 105 -7.41 -7.18 -5.16
N GLY A 106 -8.57 -7.28 -4.52
CA GLY A 106 -9.68 -8.10 -5.03
C GLY A 106 -10.18 -7.62 -6.38
N ARG A 107 -10.32 -6.32 -6.56
CA ARG A 107 -10.75 -5.71 -7.82
C ARG A 107 -9.78 -6.00 -8.96
N LEU A 108 -8.48 -5.94 -8.68
CA LEU A 108 -7.43 -6.19 -9.67
C LEU A 108 -7.05 -7.66 -9.78
N ARG A 109 -7.63 -8.52 -8.95
CA ARG A 109 -7.33 -9.95 -8.89
C ARG A 109 -5.84 -10.22 -8.68
N THR A 110 -5.25 -9.49 -7.74
CA THR A 110 -3.88 -9.69 -7.34
C THR A 110 -3.78 -10.07 -5.87
N GLU A 111 -2.76 -10.84 -5.53
CA GLU A 111 -2.42 -11.22 -4.16
C GLU A 111 -1.23 -10.40 -3.65
N ARG A 112 -0.66 -9.54 -4.49
CA ARG A 112 0.61 -8.89 -4.21
C ARG A 112 0.38 -7.55 -3.52
N VAL A 113 0.95 -7.40 -2.33
CA VAL A 113 0.90 -6.16 -1.55
C VAL A 113 2.31 -5.78 -1.12
N ALA A 114 2.68 -4.52 -1.34
CA ALA A 114 3.94 -3.98 -0.84
C ALA A 114 3.67 -3.28 0.49
N THR A 115 4.16 -3.84 1.57
CA THR A 115 3.94 -3.33 2.92
C THR A 115 5.02 -3.83 3.87
N PHE A 116 5.31 -3.04 4.89
CA PHE A 116 6.10 -3.48 6.03
C PHE A 116 5.22 -3.85 7.23
N ASP A 117 3.90 -3.71 7.09
CA ASP A 117 2.95 -4.17 8.10
C ASP A 117 2.61 -5.64 7.87
N GLU A 118 3.57 -6.51 8.15
CA GLU A 118 3.38 -7.95 7.98
C GLU A 118 2.36 -8.50 8.95
N ARG A 119 2.25 -7.93 10.16
CA ARG A 119 1.32 -8.41 11.18
C ARG A 119 -0.11 -8.47 10.65
N HIS A 120 -0.57 -7.43 9.97
CA HIS A 120 -1.93 -7.40 9.42
C HIS A 120 -2.04 -8.23 8.14
N PHE A 121 -1.15 -8.02 7.18
CA PHE A 121 -1.28 -8.69 5.87
C PHE A 121 -0.95 -10.18 5.90
N ARG A 122 -0.20 -10.68 6.89
CA ARG A 122 0.00 -12.11 7.07
C ARG A 122 -1.22 -12.83 7.61
N HIS A 123 -2.10 -12.11 8.31
CA HIS A 123 -3.31 -12.69 8.91
C HIS A 123 -4.55 -12.51 8.05
N MET A 124 -4.61 -11.44 7.25
CA MET A 124 -5.71 -11.24 6.33
C MET A 124 -5.55 -12.13 5.08
N THR A 125 -6.66 -12.37 4.42
CA THR A 125 -6.67 -13.02 3.12
C THR A 125 -7.25 -12.08 2.07
N THR A 126 -6.99 -12.38 0.80
CA THR A 126 -7.65 -11.70 -0.32
C THR A 126 -9.16 -11.97 -0.26
N THR A 127 -9.93 -11.24 -1.05
CA THR A 127 -11.38 -11.46 -1.13
C THR A 127 -11.74 -12.85 -1.65
N ASN A 128 -10.80 -13.56 -2.27
CA ASN A 128 -10.98 -14.93 -2.73
C ASN A 128 -10.48 -15.97 -1.71
N GLY A 129 -10.04 -15.54 -0.53
CA GLY A 129 -9.57 -16.43 0.53
C GLY A 129 -8.13 -16.88 0.38
N GLU A 130 -7.36 -16.29 -0.52
CA GLU A 130 -5.95 -16.63 -0.71
C GLU A 130 -5.05 -15.80 0.20
N PRO A 131 -3.88 -16.32 0.63
CA PRO A 131 -2.92 -15.52 1.37
C PRO A 131 -2.32 -14.43 0.49
N PHE A 132 -1.93 -13.31 1.10
CA PHE A 132 -1.20 -12.27 0.40
C PHE A 132 0.27 -12.66 0.20
N VAL A 133 0.80 -12.25 -0.94
CA VAL A 133 2.25 -12.21 -1.18
C VAL A 133 2.71 -10.85 -0.68
N VAL A 134 3.47 -10.83 0.40
CA VAL A 134 3.89 -9.60 1.09
C VAL A 134 5.28 -9.19 0.61
N LEU A 135 5.35 -8.04 -0.05
CA LEU A 135 6.61 -7.54 -0.61
C LEU A 135 7.11 -6.35 0.22
N PRO A 136 8.42 -6.16 0.34
CA PRO A 136 9.50 -6.96 -0.29
C PRO A 136 9.84 -8.28 0.42
N ALA A 137 9.25 -8.59 1.56
CA ALA A 137 9.63 -9.77 2.36
C ALA A 137 9.61 -11.08 1.55
N ASP A 138 8.61 -11.27 0.69
CA ASP A 138 8.42 -12.49 -0.10
C ASP A 138 9.07 -12.40 -1.50
N ALA A 139 9.84 -11.36 -1.77
CA ALA A 139 10.51 -11.22 -3.06
C ALA A 139 11.60 -12.29 -3.20
N SER A 140 11.64 -12.92 -4.36
CA SER A 140 12.63 -13.95 -4.66
C SER A 140 13.76 -13.41 -5.51
#